data_c08fea54a955346974bf6fe08f6efa97
#
_entry.id   c08fea54a955346974bf6fe08f6efa97
#
_cell.length_a   1.000
_cell.length_b   1.000
_cell.length_c   1.000
_cell.angle_alpha   90.00
_cell.angle_beta   90.00
_cell.angle_gamma   90.00
#
_symmetry.space_group_name_H-M   'P 1'
#
loop_
_entity.id
_entity.type
_entity.pdbx_description
1 polymer ?
#
loop_
_entity_poly.entity_id
_entity_poly.type
_entity_poly.pdbx_seq_one_letter_code
_entity_poly.pdbx_strand_id
1 'polypeptide(L)'
;FKTLRTYGGLSGFTKPSESPYDVHPSGHASDSLSIATGLAKARQLKGTDEKVVALIGDASLAGGMAFEALNYMGNEQLPLVVILNDNEMSISRNVGALMKHLGNIRANSHYREAREGLQAAMEQGGPAARGLLGFGKNMKESLKQMVIPHTMIYESLGIVCTAPIDGHNIAELRDVLSLVLEMDGPALVHVVTRKGEGYEPARRDPE
;
A
#
# COMPACT_ATOMS: atom_id res chain seq x y z
N PHE A 1 5.13 12.88 23.46
CA PHE A 1 5.15 13.95 22.43
C PHE A 1 5.72 15.28 22.94
N LYS A 2 5.67 15.58 24.27
CA LYS A 2 6.23 16.84 24.81
C LYS A 2 7.73 17.02 24.57
N THR A 3 8.48 15.94 24.39
CA THR A 3 9.93 15.93 24.17
C THR A 3 10.31 15.69 22.70
N LEU A 4 9.33 15.67 21.78
CA LEU A 4 9.56 15.43 20.37
C LEU A 4 10.51 16.48 19.79
N ARG A 5 11.58 16.03 19.12
CA ARG A 5 12.62 16.87 18.49
C ARG A 5 13.35 17.82 19.46
N THR A 6 13.35 17.52 20.75
CA THR A 6 14.19 18.23 21.73
C THR A 6 15.48 17.44 22.02
N TYR A 7 16.52 18.10 22.48
CA TYR A 7 17.75 17.44 22.88
C TYR A 7 17.49 16.42 24.00
N GLY A 8 17.93 15.18 23.84
CA GLY A 8 17.66 14.09 24.79
C GLY A 8 16.23 13.59 24.81
N GLY A 9 15.34 14.11 23.94
CA GLY A 9 13.96 13.67 23.80
C GLY A 9 13.73 12.71 22.64
N LEU A 10 12.46 12.53 22.28
CA LEU A 10 12.06 11.66 21.15
C LEU A 10 12.56 12.20 19.82
N SER A 11 13.04 11.29 18.96
CA SER A 11 13.38 11.59 17.58
C SER A 11 12.17 12.10 16.78
N GLY A 12 12.41 12.90 15.76
CA GLY A 12 11.37 13.33 14.81
C GLY A 12 11.03 12.27 13.74
N PHE A 13 11.74 11.16 13.73
CA PHE A 13 11.59 10.05 12.81
C PHE A 13 11.72 8.73 13.56
N THR A 14 11.27 7.65 12.95
CA THR A 14 11.43 6.30 13.49
C THR A 14 12.89 6.00 13.82
N LYS A 15 13.14 5.34 14.95
CA LYS A 15 14.49 5.08 15.43
C LYS A 15 14.55 3.77 16.22
N PRO A 16 15.30 2.75 15.74
CA PRO A 16 15.37 1.44 16.38
C PRO A 16 15.84 1.47 17.84
N SER A 17 16.59 2.50 18.24
CA SER A 17 17.02 2.67 19.63
C SER A 17 15.89 3.19 20.56
N GLU A 18 14.77 3.65 20.02
CA GLU A 18 13.61 4.14 20.79
C GLU A 18 12.48 3.12 20.84
N SER A 19 12.38 2.23 19.85
CA SER A 19 11.35 1.20 19.78
C SER A 19 11.83 -0.04 19.01
N PRO A 20 11.56 -1.26 19.51
CA PRO A 20 11.85 -2.48 18.76
C PRO A 20 10.96 -2.66 17.52
N TYR A 21 9.91 -1.85 17.36
CA TYR A 21 9.03 -1.84 16.20
C TYR A 21 9.51 -0.90 15.10
N ASP A 22 10.51 -0.07 15.36
CA ASP A 22 11.13 0.81 14.37
C ASP A 22 12.21 0.05 13.61
N VAL A 23 11.89 -0.42 12.43
CA VAL A 23 12.77 -1.30 11.65
C VAL A 23 13.99 -0.57 11.10
N HIS A 24 13.83 0.72 10.72
CA HIS A 24 14.86 1.50 10.06
C HIS A 24 14.82 2.98 10.46
N PRO A 25 15.98 3.60 10.76
CA PRO A 25 16.04 5.04 11.03
C PRO A 25 16.11 5.79 9.69
N SER A 26 15.06 6.47 9.29
CA SER A 26 15.09 7.31 8.11
C SER A 26 14.20 8.54 8.22
N GLY A 27 14.72 9.67 7.75
CA GLY A 27 13.98 10.89 7.50
C GLY A 27 13.86 11.21 6.02
N HIS A 28 14.21 10.26 5.13
CA HIS A 28 14.17 10.44 3.68
C HIS A 28 12.84 9.94 3.11
N ALA A 29 12.33 10.65 2.10
CA ALA A 29 11.23 10.15 1.29
C ALA A 29 11.72 9.08 0.30
N SER A 30 10.84 8.18 -0.12
CA SER A 30 11.04 7.20 -1.19
C SER A 30 11.96 6.01 -0.86
N ASP A 31 12.51 5.88 0.34
CA ASP A 31 13.44 4.81 0.71
C ASP A 31 12.76 3.55 1.26
N SER A 32 11.52 3.66 1.74
CA SER A 32 10.79 2.55 2.38
C SER A 32 10.69 1.30 1.49
N LEU A 33 10.48 1.47 0.18
CA LEU A 33 10.39 0.35 -0.76
C LEU A 33 11.74 -0.36 -0.93
N SER A 34 12.84 0.39 -1.04
CA SER A 34 14.19 -0.18 -1.16
C SER A 34 14.57 -0.98 0.08
N ILE A 35 14.23 -0.47 1.26
CA ILE A 35 14.45 -1.16 2.54
C ILE A 35 13.60 -2.45 2.59
N ALA A 36 12.33 -2.35 2.27
CA ALA A 36 11.41 -3.49 2.28
C ALA A 36 11.81 -4.57 1.25
N THR A 37 12.29 -4.20 0.07
CA THR A 37 12.82 -5.18 -0.89
C THR A 37 14.04 -5.90 -0.36
N GLY A 38 14.94 -5.21 0.34
CA GLY A 38 16.08 -5.83 1.03
C GLY A 38 15.65 -6.82 2.11
N LEU A 39 14.64 -6.47 2.92
CA LEU A 39 14.07 -7.36 3.95
C LEU A 39 13.38 -8.57 3.32
N ALA A 40 12.57 -8.39 2.27
CA ALA A 40 11.91 -9.48 1.58
C ALA A 40 12.92 -10.43 0.92
N LYS A 41 14.01 -9.90 0.35
CA LYS A 41 15.10 -10.71 -0.19
C LYS A 41 15.84 -11.49 0.90
N ALA A 42 16.12 -10.85 2.03
CA ALA A 42 16.74 -11.51 3.19
C ALA A 42 15.87 -12.64 3.75
N ARG A 43 14.54 -12.42 3.85
CA ARG A 43 13.56 -13.45 4.19
C ARG A 43 13.64 -14.64 3.23
N GLN A 44 13.63 -14.38 1.92
CA GLN A 44 13.72 -15.42 0.89
C GLN A 44 15.01 -16.25 1.03
N LEU A 45 16.15 -15.58 1.26
CA LEU A 45 17.44 -16.26 1.41
C LEU A 45 17.54 -17.07 2.71
N LYS A 46 16.88 -16.62 3.78
CA LYS A 46 16.83 -17.34 5.07
C LYS A 46 15.81 -18.47 5.09
N GLY A 47 14.85 -18.48 4.14
CA GLY A 47 13.75 -19.44 4.11
C GLY A 47 12.76 -19.26 5.28
N THR A 48 12.59 -18.02 5.75
CA THR A 48 11.64 -17.67 6.82
C THR A 48 10.31 -17.16 6.23
N ASP A 49 9.29 -16.91 7.05
CA ASP A 49 7.91 -16.65 6.62
C ASP A 49 7.34 -15.29 7.08
N GLU A 50 8.20 -14.39 7.58
CA GLU A 50 7.78 -13.05 8.00
C GLU A 50 7.09 -12.31 6.85
N LYS A 51 5.97 -11.67 7.14
CA LYS A 51 5.29 -10.81 6.17
C LYS A 51 5.96 -9.45 6.13
N VAL A 52 6.38 -9.02 4.94
CA VAL A 52 7.02 -7.73 4.72
C VAL A 52 6.01 -6.78 4.07
N VAL A 53 5.78 -5.64 4.73
CA VAL A 53 4.84 -4.61 4.27
C VAL A 53 5.56 -3.28 4.25
N ALA A 54 5.48 -2.56 3.14
CA ALA A 54 5.97 -1.20 3.00
C ALA A 54 4.79 -0.22 2.86
N LEU A 55 4.79 0.84 3.64
CA LEU A 55 3.86 1.96 3.48
C LEU A 55 4.58 3.13 2.80
N ILE A 56 4.01 3.65 1.71
CA ILE A 56 4.56 4.78 0.97
C ILE A 56 3.45 5.75 0.57
N GLY A 57 3.73 7.06 0.68
CA GLY A 57 2.82 8.08 0.16
C GLY A 57 2.96 8.24 -1.36
N ASP A 58 1.90 8.75 -1.99
CA ASP A 58 1.82 9.00 -3.43
C ASP A 58 2.95 9.89 -3.95
N ALA A 59 3.24 11.01 -3.26
CA ALA A 59 4.35 11.89 -3.62
C ALA A 59 5.72 11.20 -3.51
N SER A 60 5.91 10.36 -2.49
CA SER A 60 7.14 9.61 -2.27
C SER A 60 7.32 8.50 -3.30
N LEU A 61 6.23 7.92 -3.80
CA LEU A 61 6.26 6.91 -4.86
C LEU A 61 6.81 7.49 -6.18
N ALA A 62 6.68 8.80 -6.41
CA ALA A 62 7.24 9.47 -7.59
C ALA A 62 8.78 9.59 -7.57
N GLY A 63 9.44 9.25 -6.48
CA GLY A 63 10.89 9.27 -6.37
C GLY A 63 11.56 8.16 -7.16
N GLY A 64 12.73 8.46 -7.78
CA GLY A 64 13.45 7.47 -8.60
C GLY A 64 13.83 6.20 -7.83
N MET A 65 14.22 6.32 -6.56
CA MET A 65 14.56 5.19 -5.70
C MET A 65 13.36 4.25 -5.49
N ALA A 66 12.14 4.79 -5.35
CA ALA A 66 10.93 3.98 -5.25
C ALA A 66 10.66 3.19 -6.55
N PHE A 67 10.86 3.81 -7.72
CA PHE A 67 10.72 3.12 -9.01
C PHE A 67 11.77 2.03 -9.22
N GLU A 68 13.01 2.26 -8.81
CA GLU A 68 14.07 1.25 -8.84
C GLU A 68 13.69 0.04 -7.97
N ALA A 69 13.17 0.27 -6.77
CA ALA A 69 12.69 -0.78 -5.88
C ALA A 69 11.51 -1.56 -6.49
N LEU A 70 10.53 -0.86 -7.11
CA LEU A 70 9.41 -1.50 -7.81
C LEU A 70 9.91 -2.40 -8.96
N ASN A 71 10.84 -1.92 -9.76
CA ASN A 71 11.45 -2.69 -10.84
C ASN A 71 12.14 -3.96 -10.30
N TYR A 72 12.92 -3.83 -9.23
CA TYR A 72 13.61 -4.96 -8.63
C TYR A 72 12.65 -5.98 -8.00
N MET A 73 11.68 -5.53 -7.19
CA MET A 73 10.73 -6.43 -6.53
C MET A 73 9.86 -7.19 -7.54
N GLY A 74 9.50 -6.53 -8.65
CA GLY A 74 8.74 -7.15 -9.73
C GLY A 74 9.55 -8.19 -10.48
N ASN A 75 10.83 -7.91 -10.80
CA ASN A 75 11.73 -8.87 -11.44
C ASN A 75 11.98 -10.12 -10.57
N GLU A 76 12.25 -9.92 -9.30
CA GLU A 76 12.56 -10.98 -8.34
C GLU A 76 11.30 -11.69 -7.79
N GLN A 77 10.10 -11.20 -8.12
CA GLN A 77 8.83 -11.70 -7.60
C GLN A 77 8.84 -11.84 -6.08
N LEU A 78 9.35 -10.80 -5.40
CA LEU A 78 9.47 -10.81 -3.94
C LEU A 78 8.10 -10.79 -3.26
N PRO A 79 7.84 -11.63 -2.26
CA PRO A 79 6.61 -11.61 -1.47
C PRO A 79 6.59 -10.39 -0.54
N LEU A 80 6.22 -9.24 -1.10
CA LEU A 80 6.22 -7.93 -0.49
C LEU A 80 4.91 -7.20 -0.81
N VAL A 81 4.23 -6.71 0.21
CA VAL A 81 3.04 -5.88 0.07
C VAL A 81 3.42 -4.41 0.19
N VAL A 82 3.07 -3.64 -0.83
CA VAL A 82 3.20 -2.18 -0.82
C VAL A 82 1.84 -1.57 -0.58
N ILE A 83 1.69 -0.77 0.47
CA ILE A 83 0.51 0.05 0.72
C ILE A 83 0.80 1.45 0.17
N LEU A 84 0.17 1.81 -0.93
CA LEU A 84 0.23 3.16 -1.48
C LEU A 84 -0.85 4.01 -0.82
N ASN A 85 -0.44 4.93 0.07
CA ASN A 85 -1.32 5.90 0.68
C ASN A 85 -1.48 7.12 -0.23
N ASP A 86 -2.59 7.20 -0.92
CA ASP A 86 -2.91 8.25 -1.89
C ASP A 86 -3.89 9.25 -1.26
N ASN A 87 -3.40 10.45 -0.93
CA ASN A 87 -4.20 11.54 -0.39
C ASN A 87 -4.10 12.83 -1.24
N GLU A 88 -3.47 12.75 -2.42
CA GLU A 88 -3.25 13.87 -3.36
C GLU A 88 -2.36 15.00 -2.81
N MET A 89 -1.78 14.83 -1.64
CA MET A 89 -1.05 15.87 -0.93
C MET A 89 0.37 15.44 -0.58
N SER A 90 1.31 16.34 -0.82
CA SER A 90 2.59 16.36 -0.13
C SER A 90 2.62 17.57 0.83
N ILE A 91 3.64 18.40 0.77
CA ILE A 91 3.63 19.76 1.38
C ILE A 91 2.67 20.67 0.61
N SER A 92 2.54 20.48 -0.71
CA SER A 92 1.57 21.11 -1.61
C SER A 92 0.89 20.05 -2.47
N ARG A 93 -0.03 20.43 -3.35
CA ARG A 93 -0.65 19.49 -4.30
C ARG A 93 0.41 18.80 -5.15
N ASN A 94 0.30 17.49 -5.29
CA ASN A 94 1.21 16.70 -6.08
C ASN A 94 1.13 17.05 -7.58
N VAL A 95 2.26 17.02 -8.26
CA VAL A 95 2.39 17.29 -9.69
C VAL A 95 3.13 16.16 -10.41
N GLY A 96 2.94 16.07 -11.71
CA GLY A 96 3.65 15.12 -12.57
C GLY A 96 2.76 14.07 -13.23
N ALA A 97 3.35 13.31 -14.14
CA ALA A 97 2.62 12.33 -14.96
C ALA A 97 2.08 11.17 -14.10
N LEU A 98 2.83 10.72 -13.11
CA LEU A 98 2.40 9.66 -12.21
C LEU A 98 1.16 10.07 -11.40
N MET A 99 1.12 11.31 -10.92
CA MET A 99 -0.03 11.84 -10.18
C MET A 99 -1.27 11.94 -11.07
N LYS A 100 -1.10 12.35 -12.32
CA LYS A 100 -2.18 12.32 -13.33
C LYS A 100 -2.68 10.90 -13.57
N HIS A 101 -1.77 9.93 -13.63
CA HIS A 101 -2.11 8.52 -13.80
C HIS A 101 -2.92 7.98 -12.61
N LEU A 102 -2.49 8.23 -11.38
CA LEU A 102 -3.24 7.85 -10.17
C LEU A 102 -4.62 8.53 -10.12
N GLY A 103 -4.70 9.82 -10.48
CA GLY A 103 -5.97 10.54 -10.61
C GLY A 103 -6.93 9.91 -11.62
N ASN A 104 -6.42 9.46 -12.77
CA ASN A 104 -7.21 8.77 -13.78
C ASN A 104 -7.72 7.41 -13.29
N ILE A 105 -6.91 6.67 -12.53
CA ILE A 105 -7.33 5.41 -11.90
C ILE A 105 -8.51 5.67 -10.94
N ARG A 106 -8.41 6.68 -10.09
CA ARG A 106 -9.49 7.04 -9.15
C ARG A 106 -10.78 7.51 -9.84
N ALA A 107 -10.65 8.24 -10.94
CA ALA A 107 -11.79 8.80 -11.68
C ALA A 107 -12.52 7.79 -12.57
N ASN A 108 -11.98 6.60 -12.76
CA ASN A 108 -12.53 5.61 -13.69
C ASN A 108 -13.84 5.00 -13.15
N SER A 109 -14.91 5.02 -13.97
CA SER A 109 -16.23 4.48 -13.63
C SER A 109 -16.23 2.96 -13.43
N HIS A 110 -15.44 2.22 -14.21
CA HIS A 110 -15.27 0.78 -14.03
C HIS A 110 -14.66 0.41 -12.68
N TYR A 111 -13.89 1.30 -12.10
CA TYR A 111 -13.40 1.20 -10.74
C TYR A 111 -14.54 1.19 -9.70
N ARG A 112 -15.50 2.11 -9.86
CA ARG A 112 -16.65 2.21 -8.96
C ARG A 112 -17.52 0.95 -9.02
N GLU A 113 -17.75 0.43 -10.23
CA GLU A 113 -18.51 -0.81 -10.45
C GLU A 113 -17.78 -2.04 -9.87
N ALA A 114 -16.46 -2.13 -10.03
CA ALA A 114 -15.65 -3.21 -9.44
C ALA A 114 -15.67 -3.16 -7.91
N ARG A 115 -15.60 -1.96 -7.32
CA ARG A 115 -15.70 -1.73 -5.87
C ARG A 115 -17.09 -2.11 -5.33
N GLU A 116 -18.15 -1.66 -5.99
CA GLU A 116 -19.52 -1.98 -5.62
C GLU A 116 -19.79 -3.49 -5.74
N GLY A 117 -19.26 -4.13 -6.78
CA GLY A 117 -19.33 -5.58 -6.96
C GLY A 117 -18.60 -6.36 -5.86
N LEU A 118 -17.44 -5.86 -5.44
CA LEU A 118 -16.68 -6.46 -4.33
C LEU A 118 -17.41 -6.30 -3.00
N GLN A 119 -17.89 -5.09 -2.69
CA GLN A 119 -18.67 -4.84 -1.49
C GLN A 119 -19.93 -5.73 -1.44
N ALA A 120 -20.67 -5.84 -2.54
CA ALA A 120 -21.84 -6.70 -2.63
C ALA A 120 -21.48 -8.18 -2.42
N ALA A 121 -20.36 -8.66 -2.98
CA ALA A 121 -19.87 -10.02 -2.76
C ALA A 121 -19.45 -10.28 -1.31
N MET A 122 -18.85 -9.28 -0.65
CA MET A 122 -18.46 -9.36 0.76
C MET A 122 -19.67 -9.28 1.71
N GLU A 123 -20.68 -8.50 1.38
CA GLU A 123 -21.92 -8.37 2.17
C GLU A 123 -22.85 -9.59 2.02
N GLN A 124 -22.91 -10.17 0.82
CA GLN A 124 -23.74 -11.36 0.53
C GLN A 124 -23.06 -12.67 0.93
N GLY A 125 -21.74 -12.68 1.08
CA GLY A 125 -20.95 -13.83 1.50
C GLY A 125 -20.91 -13.95 3.02
N GLY A 126 -21.73 -14.83 3.60
CA GLY A 126 -21.63 -15.25 5.01
C GLY A 126 -20.26 -15.91 5.31
N PRO A 127 -20.02 -16.38 6.55
CA PRO A 127 -18.74 -17.01 6.98
C PRO A 127 -18.25 -18.14 6.07
N ALA A 128 -19.16 -18.79 5.33
CA ALA A 128 -18.85 -19.84 4.35
C ALA A 128 -18.20 -19.30 3.06
N ALA A 129 -18.57 -18.09 2.61
CA ALA A 129 -17.94 -17.47 1.44
C ALA A 129 -16.52 -16.96 1.75
N ARG A 130 -16.26 -16.55 3.00
CA ARG A 130 -14.90 -16.23 3.49
C ARG A 130 -14.00 -17.47 3.51
N GLY A 131 -14.55 -18.65 3.79
CA GLY A 131 -13.86 -19.94 3.75
C GLY A 131 -13.59 -20.42 2.31
N LEU A 132 -14.46 -20.10 1.34
CA LEU A 132 -14.29 -20.45 -0.08
C LEU A 132 -13.28 -19.54 -0.81
N LEU A 133 -13.09 -18.30 -0.36
CA LEU A 133 -12.03 -17.41 -0.83
C LEU A 133 -10.64 -17.85 -0.34
N GLY A 134 -10.58 -18.73 0.66
CA GLY A 134 -9.36 -19.22 1.31
C GLY A 134 -8.66 -20.40 0.65
N PHE A 135 -9.10 -20.93 -0.49
CA PHE A 135 -8.47 -22.09 -1.09
C PHE A 135 -8.06 -21.89 -2.56
N GLY A 136 -6.79 -21.64 -2.78
CA GLY A 136 -5.99 -22.01 -3.96
C GLY A 136 -6.31 -21.27 -5.27
N LYS A 137 -6.75 -21.95 -6.29
CA LYS A 137 -6.89 -21.45 -7.67
C LYS A 137 -7.92 -20.32 -7.85
N ASN A 138 -8.96 -20.25 -7.02
CA ASN A 138 -10.01 -19.25 -7.12
C ASN A 138 -9.57 -17.88 -6.62
N MET A 139 -8.55 -17.79 -5.76
CA MET A 139 -8.01 -16.54 -5.25
C MET A 139 -7.33 -15.72 -6.37
N LYS A 140 -6.58 -16.38 -7.28
CA LYS A 140 -5.99 -15.72 -8.47
C LYS A 140 -7.06 -15.17 -9.43
N GLU A 141 -8.20 -15.84 -9.56
CA GLU A 141 -9.30 -15.38 -10.41
C GLU A 141 -10.08 -14.24 -9.78
N SER A 142 -10.32 -14.29 -8.47
CA SER A 142 -10.97 -13.18 -7.74
C SER A 142 -10.08 -11.93 -7.74
N LEU A 143 -8.78 -12.07 -7.57
CA LEU A 143 -7.83 -10.96 -7.70
C LEU A 143 -7.75 -10.45 -9.14
N LYS A 144 -7.81 -11.30 -10.16
CA LYS A 144 -7.88 -10.87 -11.56
C LYS A 144 -9.12 -10.05 -11.88
N GLN A 145 -10.24 -10.31 -11.23
CA GLN A 145 -11.47 -9.50 -11.36
C GLN A 145 -11.33 -8.16 -10.62
N MET A 146 -10.43 -8.05 -9.62
CA MET A 146 -10.10 -6.80 -8.93
C MET A 146 -9.03 -5.97 -9.67
N VAL A 147 -8.35 -6.54 -10.66
CA VAL A 147 -7.33 -5.87 -11.47
C VAL A 147 -7.99 -4.95 -12.48
N ILE A 148 -7.67 -3.67 -12.40
CA ILE A 148 -8.21 -2.67 -13.33
C ILE A 148 -7.27 -2.53 -14.53
N PRO A 149 -7.79 -2.49 -15.78
CA PRO A 149 -6.97 -2.36 -16.99
C PRO A 149 -6.05 -1.13 -17.06
N HIS A 150 -6.19 -0.20 -16.12
CA HIS A 150 -5.44 1.07 -16.09
C HIS A 150 -4.27 1.12 -15.09
N THR A 151 -4.00 0.05 -14.34
CA THR A 151 -2.80 -0.07 -13.47
C THR A 151 -1.57 -0.58 -14.23
N MET A 152 -1.61 -0.55 -15.55
CA MET A 152 -0.65 -1.18 -16.48
C MET A 152 0.83 -0.99 -16.16
N ILE A 153 1.23 0.13 -15.53
CA ILE A 153 2.63 0.37 -15.17
C ILE A 153 3.13 -0.69 -14.20
N TYR A 154 2.42 -0.90 -13.09
CA TYR A 154 2.84 -1.84 -12.04
C TYR A 154 2.68 -3.28 -12.48
N GLU A 155 1.60 -3.58 -13.21
CA GLU A 155 1.36 -4.91 -13.79
C GLU A 155 2.43 -5.27 -14.83
N SER A 156 2.87 -4.29 -15.63
CA SER A 156 3.98 -4.48 -16.57
C SER A 156 5.30 -4.79 -15.87
N LEU A 157 5.44 -4.38 -14.61
CA LEU A 157 6.56 -4.75 -13.74
C LEU A 157 6.33 -6.10 -13.03
N GLY A 158 5.20 -6.78 -13.24
CA GLY A 158 4.88 -8.04 -12.60
C GLY A 158 4.34 -7.91 -11.17
N ILE A 159 3.83 -6.72 -10.81
CA ILE A 159 3.26 -6.41 -9.49
C ILE A 159 1.74 -6.45 -9.59
N VAL A 160 1.08 -7.23 -8.74
CA VAL A 160 -0.38 -7.27 -8.67
C VAL A 160 -0.88 -6.00 -7.98
N CYS A 161 -1.79 -5.26 -8.65
CA CYS A 161 -2.38 -4.05 -8.08
C CYS A 161 -3.84 -4.27 -7.71
N THR A 162 -4.24 -3.79 -6.53
CA THR A 162 -5.66 -3.71 -6.17
C THR A 162 -6.31 -2.48 -6.77
N ALA A 163 -7.64 -2.53 -6.92
CA ALA A 163 -8.44 -1.33 -7.06
C ALA A 163 -8.19 -0.40 -5.85
N PRO A 164 -8.26 0.94 -6.02
CA PRO A 164 -8.19 1.84 -4.88
C PRO A 164 -9.31 1.56 -3.87
N ILE A 165 -8.96 1.44 -2.59
CA ILE A 165 -9.87 1.18 -1.48
C ILE A 165 -9.93 2.39 -0.55
N ASP A 166 -11.01 2.52 0.21
CA ASP A 166 -11.16 3.57 1.22
C ASP A 166 -10.31 3.24 2.45
N GLY A 167 -9.23 3.99 2.68
CA GLY A 167 -8.33 3.80 3.81
C GLY A 167 -8.96 4.13 5.18
N HIS A 168 -10.13 4.78 5.20
CA HIS A 168 -10.89 5.02 6.43
C HIS A 168 -11.90 3.91 6.72
N ASN A 169 -12.12 2.99 5.78
CA ASN A 169 -12.89 1.76 5.98
C ASN A 169 -11.96 0.63 6.48
N ILE A 170 -11.78 0.54 7.80
CA ILE A 170 -10.87 -0.42 8.42
C ILE A 170 -11.25 -1.88 8.12
N ALA A 171 -12.54 -2.18 7.98
CA ALA A 171 -13.00 -3.53 7.66
C ALA A 171 -12.54 -3.95 6.25
N GLU A 172 -12.79 -3.12 5.25
CA GLU A 172 -12.36 -3.32 3.86
C GLU A 172 -10.84 -3.43 3.75
N LEU A 173 -10.11 -2.50 4.40
CA LEU A 173 -8.66 -2.50 4.42
C LEU A 173 -8.08 -3.81 5.00
N ARG A 174 -8.61 -4.25 6.15
CA ARG A 174 -8.21 -5.50 6.78
C ARG A 174 -8.45 -6.70 5.87
N ASP A 175 -9.60 -6.77 5.23
CA ASP A 175 -9.98 -7.91 4.41
C ASP A 175 -9.12 -7.99 3.14
N VAL A 176 -8.83 -6.85 2.50
CA VAL A 176 -7.90 -6.77 1.35
C VAL A 176 -6.47 -7.12 1.77
N LEU A 177 -5.98 -6.57 2.88
CA LEU A 177 -4.62 -6.88 3.37
C LEU A 177 -4.47 -8.36 3.71
N SER A 178 -5.47 -8.97 4.35
CA SER A 178 -5.45 -10.40 4.65
C SER A 178 -5.33 -11.25 3.38
N LEU A 179 -5.96 -10.83 2.29
CA LEU A 179 -5.90 -11.52 1.01
C LEU A 179 -4.52 -11.38 0.35
N VAL A 180 -3.99 -10.17 0.25
CA VAL A 180 -2.71 -9.95 -0.46
C VAL A 180 -1.50 -10.46 0.33
N LEU A 181 -1.58 -10.55 1.66
CA LEU A 181 -0.52 -11.11 2.50
C LEU A 181 -0.33 -12.62 2.33
N GLU A 182 -1.32 -13.32 1.78
CA GLU A 182 -1.21 -14.75 1.45
C GLU A 182 -0.68 -15.01 0.04
N MET A 183 -0.36 -13.96 -0.73
CA MET A 183 0.20 -14.11 -2.08
C MET A 183 1.70 -14.42 -2.03
N ASP A 184 2.16 -15.23 -3.00
CA ASP A 184 3.58 -15.61 -3.16
C ASP A 184 4.38 -14.60 -4.01
N GLY A 185 3.85 -13.43 -4.29
CA GLY A 185 4.49 -12.41 -5.14
C GLY A 185 4.22 -10.99 -4.67
N PRO A 186 4.77 -10.00 -5.40
CA PRO A 186 4.62 -8.60 -5.04
C PRO A 186 3.20 -8.10 -5.28
N ALA A 187 2.66 -7.37 -4.31
CA ALA A 187 1.36 -6.72 -4.42
C ALA A 187 1.44 -5.24 -4.04
N LEU A 188 0.66 -4.40 -4.73
CA LEU A 188 0.46 -3.00 -4.41
C LEU A 188 -1.02 -2.77 -4.08
N VAL A 189 -1.29 -2.38 -2.84
CA VAL A 189 -2.62 -2.01 -2.37
C VAL A 189 -2.76 -0.49 -2.46
N HIS A 190 -3.62 -0.02 -3.37
CA HIS A 190 -3.89 1.40 -3.54
C HIS A 190 -4.95 1.85 -2.53
N VAL A 191 -4.56 2.66 -1.56
CA VAL A 191 -5.41 3.12 -0.47
C VAL A 191 -5.63 4.62 -0.60
N VAL A 192 -6.88 5.03 -0.73
CA VAL A 192 -7.26 6.45 -0.80
C VAL A 192 -7.60 6.95 0.60
N THR A 193 -6.96 8.03 1.01
CA THR A 193 -7.20 8.65 2.33
C THR A 193 -7.45 10.15 2.20
N ARG A 194 -7.91 10.76 3.29
CA ARG A 194 -8.04 12.21 3.44
C ARG A 194 -7.12 12.67 4.56
N LYS A 195 -6.25 13.61 4.24
CA LYS A 195 -5.37 14.24 5.25
C LYS A 195 -6.22 14.92 6.33
N GLY A 196 -5.92 14.64 7.60
CA GLY A 196 -6.65 15.20 8.74
C GLY A 196 -8.01 14.56 9.04
N GLU A 197 -8.37 13.43 8.43
CA GLU A 197 -9.63 12.74 8.71
C GLU A 197 -9.74 12.40 10.20
N GLY A 198 -10.92 12.68 10.79
CA GLY A 198 -11.19 12.50 12.21
C GLY A 198 -10.74 13.67 13.11
N TYR A 199 -10.02 14.68 12.58
CA TYR A 199 -9.61 15.87 13.32
C TYR A 199 -10.00 17.14 12.55
N GLU A 200 -11.09 17.77 12.96
CA GLU A 200 -11.70 18.87 12.24
C GLU A 200 -10.78 20.09 11.97
N PRO A 201 -9.88 20.50 12.88
CA PRO A 201 -8.92 21.57 12.58
C PRO A 201 -8.02 21.25 11.38
N ALA A 202 -7.49 20.01 11.29
CA ALA A 202 -6.64 19.60 10.19
C ALA A 202 -7.42 19.33 8.89
N ARG A 203 -8.74 19.13 8.96
CA ARG A 203 -9.60 19.04 7.76
C ARG A 203 -9.86 20.40 7.12
N ARG A 204 -9.92 21.46 7.96
CA ARG A 204 -10.14 22.85 7.50
C ARG A 204 -8.88 23.48 6.93
N ASP A 205 -7.74 23.11 7.50
CA ASP A 205 -6.42 23.60 7.12
C ASP A 205 -5.45 22.43 7.11
N PRO A 206 -5.31 21.73 5.97
CA PRO A 206 -4.48 20.54 5.85
C PRO A 206 -2.99 20.85 5.67
N GLU A 207 -2.59 22.15 5.59
CA GLU A 207 -1.18 22.58 5.45
C GLU A 207 -0.54 22.93 6.85
#